data_5370a84e44bf8d791aede8e0adb1474c
#
_entry.id   5370a84e44bf8d791aede8e0adb1474c
#
_cell.length_a   1.000
_cell.length_b   1.000
_cell.length_c   1.000
_cell.angle_alpha   90.00
_cell.angle_beta   90.00
_cell.angle_gamma   90.00
#
_symmetry.space_group_name_H-M   'P 1'
#
loop_
_entity.id
_entity.type
_entity.pdbx_description
1 polymer ?
#
loop_
_entity_poly.entity_id
_entity_poly.type
_entity_poly.pdbx_seq_one_letter_code
_entity_poly.pdbx_strand_id
1 'polypeptide(L)'
;MSKRFWRRFLRVIGVMVLLFGLLFAYLAWVSKINPPPISDLSALQLQREEPDTGLYAIKNNWFRKSNSGLYEMYVEGTPYELGTINGKLSEALVKKQEDYFSEQINKMIPSKSYLHFLKYFIGWFNRHLPENVTDEYKQEIYGVSQSASDGYTYIGTKYSRILNYHSAHDIGHALQNMMLVGCTSFGTWGSASQDSTMVIGRNFDFWVGDNFAKNKIVEFVNPSAGYKFMSVTWGGFIGVVSGMNEKGLTVTINAAKSSIPAGSATPVSLVAREIVQYAKNIKEAIAIAQKRKMFVSESFLVGSAIDNKAVVIEKTPDSLSIYDPNKNEILCTNHFQSNDFWNSEPNVDQRQNSASVYRYQRLTQLLQQNGPNTVQKTVNILRDYKGINNADIGLGNEKAVNQFIAHHAIVFEPQQLKVWVSTSPWQMGQFVCYDLNKVFTLKGMKNNREIYEADLNIKADSFINTPTFKRFEQF
;
A
#
# COMPACT_ATOMS: atom_id res chain seq x y z
N MET A 1 -20.41 8.76 58.90
CA MET A 1 -21.07 9.05 57.57
C MET A 1 -22.52 8.58 57.65
N SER A 2 -23.51 9.42 57.24
CA SER A 2 -24.94 9.09 57.42
C SER A 2 -25.41 8.03 56.43
N LYS A 3 -26.39 7.20 56.81
CA LYS A 3 -27.05 6.19 55.95
C LYS A 3 -27.59 6.83 54.64
N ARG A 4 -27.95 8.14 54.65
CA ARG A 4 -28.37 8.90 53.48
C ARG A 4 -27.24 9.16 52.48
N PHE A 5 -26.01 9.39 52.96
CA PHE A 5 -24.81 9.55 52.09
C PHE A 5 -24.52 8.25 51.33
N TRP A 6 -24.48 7.11 52.03
CA TRP A 6 -24.25 5.80 51.43
C TRP A 6 -25.31 5.44 50.36
N ARG A 7 -26.59 5.72 50.63
CA ARG A 7 -27.66 5.49 49.64
C ARG A 7 -27.53 6.38 48.42
N ARG A 8 -27.13 7.64 48.54
CA ARG A 8 -26.86 8.53 47.40
C ARG A 8 -25.65 8.07 46.64
N PHE A 9 -24.58 7.71 47.31
CA PHE A 9 -23.34 7.19 46.71
C PHE A 9 -23.61 5.90 45.91
N LEU A 10 -24.31 4.93 46.45
CA LEU A 10 -24.70 3.70 45.77
C LEU A 10 -25.58 3.95 44.53
N ARG A 11 -26.52 4.94 44.63
CA ARG A 11 -27.32 5.34 43.46
C ARG A 11 -26.45 5.96 42.34
N VAL A 12 -25.51 6.81 42.69
CA VAL A 12 -24.58 7.39 41.70
C VAL A 12 -23.72 6.30 41.04
N ILE A 13 -23.20 5.36 41.84
CA ILE A 13 -22.46 4.20 41.29
C ILE A 13 -23.37 3.37 40.38
N GLY A 14 -24.61 3.07 40.83
CA GLY A 14 -25.56 2.31 40.01
C GLY A 14 -25.87 2.99 38.67
N VAL A 15 -26.07 4.32 38.70
CA VAL A 15 -26.25 5.10 37.44
C VAL A 15 -25.01 5.05 36.57
N MET A 16 -23.80 5.21 37.15
CA MET A 16 -22.55 5.11 36.36
C MET A 16 -22.38 3.73 35.74
N VAL A 17 -22.61 2.66 36.50
CA VAL A 17 -22.53 1.27 35.97
C VAL A 17 -23.53 1.07 34.84
N LEU A 18 -24.77 1.59 34.99
CA LEU A 18 -25.77 1.52 33.93
C LEU A 18 -25.30 2.27 32.67
N LEU A 19 -24.78 3.50 32.81
CA LEU A 19 -24.29 4.30 31.69
C LEU A 19 -23.10 3.61 30.99
N PHE A 20 -22.15 3.05 31.74
CA PHE A 20 -21.06 2.26 31.19
C PHE A 20 -21.57 1.00 30.48
N GLY A 21 -22.55 0.31 31.03
CA GLY A 21 -23.21 -0.84 30.41
C GLY A 21 -23.87 -0.47 29.08
N LEU A 22 -24.61 0.64 29.05
CA LEU A 22 -25.25 1.16 27.82
C LEU A 22 -24.22 1.60 26.78
N LEU A 23 -23.16 2.29 27.20
CA LEU A 23 -22.05 2.68 26.29
C LEU A 23 -21.40 1.45 25.72
N PHE A 24 -21.09 0.44 26.54
CA PHE A 24 -20.46 -0.79 26.06
C PHE A 24 -21.38 -1.56 25.10
N ALA A 25 -22.67 -1.66 25.40
CA ALA A 25 -23.66 -2.28 24.51
C ALA A 25 -23.76 -1.52 23.17
N TYR A 26 -23.75 -0.19 23.21
CA TYR A 26 -23.72 0.65 22.00
C TYR A 26 -22.46 0.39 21.18
N LEU A 27 -21.27 0.42 21.81
CA LEU A 27 -20.00 0.16 21.13
C LEU A 27 -19.96 -1.25 20.52
N ALA A 28 -20.44 -2.25 21.25
CA ALA A 28 -20.53 -3.62 20.75
C ALA A 28 -21.49 -3.77 19.57
N TRP A 29 -22.57 -2.99 19.55
CA TRP A 29 -23.53 -2.98 18.45
C TRP A 29 -22.98 -2.30 17.21
N VAL A 30 -22.43 -1.09 17.34
CA VAL A 30 -21.93 -0.31 16.18
C VAL A 30 -20.64 -0.86 15.60
N SER A 31 -19.86 -1.64 16.37
CA SER A 31 -18.64 -2.28 15.90
C SER A 31 -18.88 -3.52 15.02
N LYS A 32 -20.15 -3.96 14.92
CA LYS A 32 -20.49 -5.08 14.04
C LYS A 32 -20.46 -4.67 12.58
N ILE A 33 -19.47 -5.17 11.86
CA ILE A 33 -19.36 -5.05 10.41
C ILE A 33 -19.85 -6.36 9.79
N ASN A 34 -20.95 -6.29 9.04
CA ASN A 34 -21.50 -7.43 8.33
C ASN A 34 -20.88 -7.55 6.93
N PRO A 35 -20.63 -8.78 6.45
CA PRO A 35 -20.20 -8.98 5.07
C PRO A 35 -21.28 -8.54 4.08
N PRO A 36 -20.88 -8.15 2.85
CA PRO A 36 -21.84 -7.79 1.81
C PRO A 36 -22.64 -9.02 1.38
N PRO A 37 -23.87 -8.82 0.84
CA PRO A 37 -24.61 -9.90 0.22
C PRO A 37 -23.90 -10.39 -1.04
N ILE A 38 -23.80 -11.71 -1.21
CA ILE A 38 -23.21 -12.36 -2.39
C ILE A 38 -24.28 -13.19 -3.07
N SER A 39 -24.51 -12.92 -4.34
CA SER A 39 -25.50 -13.66 -5.14
C SER A 39 -24.99 -15.02 -5.62
N ASP A 40 -23.69 -15.18 -5.83
CA ASP A 40 -23.05 -16.41 -6.29
C ASP A 40 -21.87 -16.80 -5.40
N LEU A 41 -22.05 -17.87 -4.66
CA LEU A 41 -21.04 -18.45 -3.77
C LEU A 41 -20.24 -19.61 -4.41
N SER A 42 -20.43 -19.89 -5.71
CA SER A 42 -19.79 -21.00 -6.42
C SER A 42 -18.27 -20.98 -6.36
N ALA A 43 -17.67 -19.79 -6.25
CA ALA A 43 -16.22 -19.64 -6.07
C ALA A 43 -15.67 -20.36 -4.82
N LEU A 44 -16.48 -20.55 -3.78
CA LEU A 44 -16.07 -21.32 -2.59
C LEU A 44 -15.82 -22.81 -2.91
N GLN A 45 -16.45 -23.35 -3.93
CA GLN A 45 -16.30 -24.76 -4.33
C GLN A 45 -15.07 -25.00 -5.21
N LEU A 46 -14.43 -23.95 -5.72
CA LEU A 46 -13.24 -24.07 -6.55
C LEU A 46 -12.09 -24.68 -5.74
N GLN A 47 -11.46 -25.70 -6.30
CA GLN A 47 -10.33 -26.39 -5.67
C GLN A 47 -9.01 -25.82 -6.20
N ARG A 48 -8.04 -25.68 -5.30
CA ARG A 48 -6.66 -25.35 -5.64
C ARG A 48 -5.94 -26.62 -6.07
N GLU A 49 -5.34 -26.58 -7.22
CA GLU A 49 -4.49 -27.63 -7.78
C GLU A 49 -3.01 -27.22 -7.70
N GLU A 50 -2.11 -28.18 -7.77
CA GLU A 50 -0.66 -27.94 -7.89
C GLU A 50 -0.17 -28.64 -9.18
N PRO A 51 -0.32 -28.00 -10.36
CA PRO A 51 0.04 -28.59 -11.65
C PRO A 51 1.54 -28.82 -11.82
N ASP A 52 2.36 -28.11 -11.07
CA ASP A 52 3.81 -28.26 -10.99
C ASP A 52 4.29 -27.86 -9.59
N THR A 53 5.46 -28.32 -9.16
CA THR A 53 6.00 -28.09 -7.82
C THR A 53 6.06 -26.59 -7.49
N GLY A 54 5.33 -26.19 -6.44
CA GLY A 54 5.27 -24.79 -5.96
C GLY A 54 4.47 -23.85 -6.86
N LEU A 55 3.79 -24.36 -7.88
CA LEU A 55 2.83 -23.63 -8.71
C LEU A 55 1.42 -24.04 -8.30
N TYR A 56 0.65 -23.13 -7.77
CA TYR A 56 -0.76 -23.34 -7.41
C TYR A 56 -1.67 -22.70 -8.44
N ALA A 57 -2.75 -23.40 -8.80
CA ALA A 57 -3.69 -22.97 -9.84
C ALA A 57 -5.14 -23.18 -9.42
N ILE A 58 -6.03 -22.30 -9.92
CA ILE A 58 -7.49 -22.42 -9.89
C ILE A 58 -8.00 -21.91 -11.24
N LYS A 59 -8.49 -22.78 -12.12
CA LYS A 59 -8.84 -22.42 -13.51
C LYS A 59 -7.64 -21.76 -14.22
N ASN A 60 -7.83 -20.50 -14.71
CA ASN A 60 -6.76 -19.73 -15.34
C ASN A 60 -5.88 -18.94 -14.33
N ASN A 61 -6.27 -18.93 -13.06
CA ASN A 61 -5.57 -18.21 -12.02
C ASN A 61 -4.41 -19.04 -11.48
N TRP A 62 -3.32 -18.37 -11.11
CA TRP A 62 -2.13 -19.06 -10.60
C TRP A 62 -1.37 -18.22 -9.59
N PHE A 63 -0.60 -18.90 -8.76
CA PHE A 63 0.27 -18.33 -7.74
C PHE A 63 1.52 -19.18 -7.59
N ARG A 64 2.68 -18.54 -7.53
CA ARG A 64 3.96 -19.22 -7.34
C ARG A 64 5.01 -18.31 -6.68
N LYS A 65 6.12 -18.91 -6.27
CA LYS A 65 7.33 -18.18 -5.93
C LYS A 65 8.32 -18.33 -7.09
N SER A 66 8.75 -17.22 -7.69
CA SER A 66 9.71 -17.23 -8.78
C SER A 66 11.14 -17.49 -8.28
N ASN A 67 12.07 -17.82 -9.20
CA ASN A 67 13.50 -17.96 -8.88
C ASN A 67 14.14 -16.67 -8.38
N SER A 68 13.53 -15.51 -8.66
CA SER A 68 13.95 -14.21 -8.12
C SER A 68 13.68 -14.05 -6.62
N GLY A 69 12.84 -14.93 -6.05
CA GLY A 69 12.37 -14.85 -4.66
C GLY A 69 11.07 -14.07 -4.49
N LEU A 70 10.57 -13.38 -5.54
CA LEU A 70 9.27 -12.72 -5.51
C LEU A 70 8.14 -13.76 -5.63
N TYR A 71 7.03 -13.53 -4.93
CA TYR A 71 5.80 -14.22 -5.23
C TYR A 71 5.12 -13.54 -6.41
N GLU A 72 4.54 -14.34 -7.30
CA GLU A 72 3.82 -13.89 -8.49
C GLU A 72 2.43 -14.49 -8.47
N MET A 73 1.43 -13.67 -8.76
CA MET A 73 0.02 -14.07 -8.76
C MET A 73 -0.72 -13.46 -9.95
N TYR A 74 -1.51 -14.27 -10.65
CA TYR A 74 -2.47 -13.82 -11.64
C TYR A 74 -3.87 -14.22 -11.19
N VAL A 75 -4.79 -13.25 -11.14
CA VAL A 75 -6.19 -13.47 -10.79
C VAL A 75 -7.13 -12.78 -11.76
N GLU A 76 -8.22 -13.48 -12.12
CA GLU A 76 -9.30 -12.96 -12.97
C GLU A 76 -10.67 -13.41 -12.46
N GLY A 77 -11.69 -12.58 -12.68
CA GLY A 77 -13.06 -12.93 -12.33
C GLY A 77 -13.92 -11.75 -11.87
N THR A 78 -15.10 -12.09 -11.34
CA THR A 78 -15.99 -11.15 -10.65
C THR A 78 -15.42 -10.77 -9.29
N PRO A 79 -15.87 -9.68 -8.65
CA PRO A 79 -15.25 -9.22 -7.40
C PRO A 79 -15.14 -10.29 -6.31
N TYR A 80 -16.23 -11.00 -6.01
CA TYR A 80 -16.18 -12.06 -4.99
C TYR A 80 -15.32 -13.25 -5.43
N GLU A 81 -15.35 -13.60 -6.72
CA GLU A 81 -14.51 -14.67 -7.29
C GLU A 81 -13.03 -14.29 -7.22
N LEU A 82 -12.66 -13.05 -7.59
CA LEU A 82 -11.29 -12.53 -7.46
C LEU A 82 -10.77 -12.70 -6.04
N GLY A 83 -11.51 -12.19 -5.06
CA GLY A 83 -11.10 -12.27 -3.67
C GLY A 83 -10.99 -13.70 -3.15
N THR A 84 -11.96 -14.57 -3.49
CA THR A 84 -11.96 -15.97 -3.06
C THR A 84 -10.79 -16.73 -3.66
N ILE A 85 -10.50 -16.52 -4.93
CA ILE A 85 -9.37 -17.17 -5.62
C ILE A 85 -8.04 -16.65 -5.09
N ASN A 86 -7.89 -15.31 -4.95
CA ASN A 86 -6.70 -14.70 -4.34
C ASN A 86 -6.42 -15.32 -2.97
N GLY A 87 -7.45 -15.35 -2.10
CA GLY A 87 -7.33 -15.92 -0.76
C GLY A 87 -6.91 -17.40 -0.78
N LYS A 88 -7.53 -18.23 -1.63
CA LYS A 88 -7.21 -19.67 -1.72
C LYS A 88 -5.81 -19.92 -2.28
N LEU A 89 -5.40 -19.18 -3.29
CA LEU A 89 -4.08 -19.31 -3.90
C LEU A 89 -2.97 -18.89 -2.94
N SER A 90 -3.17 -17.79 -2.22
CA SER A 90 -2.17 -17.19 -1.33
C SER A 90 -2.45 -17.43 0.16
N GLU A 91 -3.28 -18.44 0.52
CA GLU A 91 -3.76 -18.68 1.89
C GLU A 91 -2.67 -18.64 2.96
N ALA A 92 -1.53 -19.29 2.67
CA ALA A 92 -0.40 -19.31 3.59
C ALA A 92 0.16 -17.90 3.84
N LEU A 93 0.17 -17.03 2.83
CA LEU A 93 0.63 -15.65 2.97
C LEU A 93 -0.42 -14.75 3.64
N VAL A 94 -1.71 -15.00 3.41
CA VAL A 94 -2.80 -14.30 4.12
C VAL A 94 -2.69 -14.54 5.62
N LYS A 95 -2.58 -15.79 6.04
CA LYS A 95 -2.43 -16.17 7.46
C LYS A 95 -1.15 -15.62 8.07
N LYS A 96 -0.04 -15.75 7.36
CA LYS A 96 1.26 -15.23 7.80
C LYS A 96 1.27 -13.70 7.95
N GLN A 97 0.56 -12.99 7.09
CA GLN A 97 0.42 -11.54 7.20
C GLN A 97 -0.40 -11.15 8.44
N GLU A 98 -1.48 -11.89 8.76
CA GLU A 98 -2.21 -11.68 10.01
C GLU A 98 -1.32 -11.92 11.25
N ASP A 99 -0.46 -12.95 11.20
CA ASP A 99 0.51 -13.24 12.27
C ASP A 99 1.46 -12.05 12.47
N TYR A 100 2.02 -11.49 11.40
CA TYR A 100 2.92 -10.35 11.47
C TYR A 100 2.23 -9.08 12.01
N PHE A 101 1.02 -8.77 11.55
CA PHE A 101 0.25 -7.67 12.08
C PHE A 101 -0.07 -7.86 13.56
N SER A 102 -0.50 -9.06 13.95
CA SER A 102 -0.80 -9.38 15.34
C SER A 102 0.43 -9.29 16.24
N GLU A 103 1.57 -9.80 15.78
CA GLU A 103 2.86 -9.67 16.49
C GLU A 103 3.24 -8.20 16.70
N GLN A 104 3.16 -7.39 15.65
CA GLN A 104 3.50 -5.98 15.73
C GLN A 104 2.54 -5.20 16.65
N ILE A 105 1.23 -5.45 16.58
CA ILE A 105 0.26 -4.87 17.49
C ILE A 105 0.56 -5.26 18.94
N ASN A 106 0.88 -6.53 19.20
CA ASN A 106 1.23 -7.00 20.55
C ASN A 106 2.54 -6.40 21.07
N LYS A 107 3.53 -6.11 20.21
CA LYS A 107 4.75 -5.37 20.58
C LYS A 107 4.45 -3.93 21.00
N MET A 108 3.55 -3.27 20.26
CA MET A 108 3.15 -1.88 20.53
C MET A 108 2.23 -1.79 21.76
N ILE A 109 1.36 -2.77 21.96
CA ILE A 109 0.34 -2.82 23.01
C ILE A 109 0.38 -4.20 23.68
N PRO A 110 1.27 -4.40 24.66
CA PRO A 110 1.45 -5.71 25.31
C PRO A 110 0.24 -6.19 26.14
N SER A 111 -0.67 -5.29 26.54
CA SER A 111 -1.83 -5.62 27.38
C SER A 111 -2.97 -6.23 26.57
N LYS A 112 -3.20 -7.52 26.69
CA LYS A 112 -4.33 -8.21 26.05
C LYS A 112 -5.68 -7.62 26.45
N SER A 113 -5.86 -7.26 27.72
CA SER A 113 -7.11 -6.64 28.21
C SER A 113 -7.37 -5.29 27.55
N TYR A 114 -6.32 -4.50 27.35
CA TYR A 114 -6.40 -3.22 26.65
C TYR A 114 -6.71 -3.41 25.15
N LEU A 115 -6.11 -4.41 24.51
CA LEU A 115 -6.44 -4.76 23.11
C LEU A 115 -7.92 -5.18 22.97
N HIS A 116 -8.45 -5.94 23.92
CA HIS A 116 -9.88 -6.29 23.94
C HIS A 116 -10.80 -5.08 24.07
N PHE A 117 -10.37 -4.05 24.76
CA PHE A 117 -11.10 -2.77 24.84
C PHE A 117 -10.97 -1.98 23.54
N LEU A 118 -9.75 -1.87 22.99
CA LEU A 118 -9.47 -1.11 21.78
C LEU A 118 -10.25 -1.61 20.56
N LYS A 119 -10.56 -2.90 20.46
CA LYS A 119 -11.36 -3.41 19.33
C LYS A 119 -12.72 -2.72 19.19
N TYR A 120 -13.36 -2.37 20.32
CA TYR A 120 -14.64 -1.66 20.31
C TYR A 120 -14.46 -0.21 19.88
N PHE A 121 -13.36 0.42 20.30
CA PHE A 121 -13.01 1.77 19.86
C PHE A 121 -12.69 1.81 18.36
N ILE A 122 -11.87 0.88 17.87
CA ILE A 122 -11.55 0.76 16.43
C ILE A 122 -12.84 0.45 15.65
N GLY A 123 -13.70 -0.44 16.15
CA GLY A 123 -14.98 -0.74 15.53
C GLY A 123 -15.91 0.48 15.49
N TRP A 124 -15.95 1.28 16.57
CA TRP A 124 -16.70 2.54 16.58
C TRP A 124 -16.11 3.57 15.61
N PHE A 125 -14.80 3.70 15.55
CA PHE A 125 -14.11 4.59 14.63
C PHE A 125 -14.39 4.18 13.16
N ASN A 126 -14.37 2.89 12.87
CA ASN A 126 -14.59 2.32 11.55
C ASN A 126 -16.06 1.98 11.24
N ARG A 127 -17.03 2.39 12.06
CA ARG A 127 -18.46 2.04 11.90
C ARG A 127 -19.04 2.42 10.54
N HIS A 128 -18.51 3.47 9.92
CA HIS A 128 -18.92 3.96 8.60
C HIS A 128 -17.98 3.51 7.46
N LEU A 129 -16.96 2.70 7.75
CA LEU A 129 -16.03 2.22 6.74
C LEU A 129 -16.73 1.43 5.60
N PRO A 130 -17.70 0.52 5.89
CA PRO A 130 -18.41 -0.19 4.83
C PRO A 130 -19.22 0.72 3.89
N GLU A 131 -19.65 1.89 4.35
CA GLU A 131 -20.39 2.87 3.54
C GLU A 131 -19.47 3.60 2.55
N ASN A 132 -18.17 3.69 2.89
CA ASN A 132 -17.16 4.38 2.11
C ASN A 132 -16.36 3.45 1.17
N VAL A 133 -16.58 2.13 1.26
CA VAL A 133 -15.97 1.14 0.36
C VAL A 133 -17.02 0.69 -0.65
N THR A 134 -16.68 0.64 -1.94
CA THR A 134 -17.59 0.21 -3.00
C THR A 134 -18.04 -1.24 -2.79
N ASP A 135 -19.23 -1.60 -3.27
CA ASP A 135 -19.73 -2.98 -3.15
C ASP A 135 -18.80 -3.98 -3.82
N GLU A 136 -18.20 -3.61 -4.94
CA GLU A 136 -17.18 -4.38 -5.64
C GLU A 136 -16.01 -4.76 -4.70
N TYR A 137 -15.39 -3.79 -4.05
CA TYR A 137 -14.25 -4.05 -3.16
C TYR A 137 -14.67 -4.72 -1.84
N LYS A 138 -15.87 -4.45 -1.32
CA LYS A 138 -16.41 -5.20 -0.18
C LYS A 138 -16.56 -6.68 -0.50
N GLN A 139 -17.05 -7.02 -1.70
CA GLN A 139 -17.20 -8.41 -2.14
C GLN A 139 -15.83 -9.08 -2.33
N GLU A 140 -14.86 -8.40 -2.94
CA GLU A 140 -13.51 -8.90 -3.11
C GLU A 140 -12.82 -9.15 -1.76
N ILE A 141 -12.88 -8.18 -0.83
CA ILE A 141 -12.37 -8.30 0.54
C ILE A 141 -13.06 -9.47 1.28
N TYR A 142 -14.36 -9.64 1.09
CA TYR A 142 -15.09 -10.75 1.70
C TYR A 142 -14.62 -12.09 1.15
N GLY A 143 -14.38 -12.19 -0.15
CA GLY A 143 -13.78 -13.37 -0.77
C GLY A 143 -12.42 -13.72 -0.17
N VAL A 144 -11.49 -12.77 -0.10
CA VAL A 144 -10.17 -12.96 0.51
C VAL A 144 -10.29 -13.41 1.97
N SER A 145 -11.24 -12.83 2.71
CA SER A 145 -11.42 -13.11 4.14
C SER A 145 -11.79 -14.57 4.44
N GLN A 146 -12.29 -15.33 3.46
CA GLN A 146 -12.58 -16.78 3.65
C GLN A 146 -11.30 -17.56 3.98
N SER A 147 -10.14 -17.09 3.52
CA SER A 147 -8.83 -17.71 3.78
C SER A 147 -8.09 -17.15 5.00
N ALA A 148 -8.69 -16.19 5.71
CA ALA A 148 -8.12 -15.60 6.91
C ALA A 148 -8.06 -16.62 8.08
N SER A 149 -7.13 -16.39 9.01
CA SER A 149 -6.90 -17.26 10.18
C SER A 149 -8.11 -17.34 11.11
N ASP A 150 -8.36 -18.50 11.70
CA ASP A 150 -9.34 -18.68 12.78
C ASP A 150 -8.79 -18.24 14.16
N GLY A 151 -7.47 -18.05 14.29
CA GLY A 151 -6.79 -17.75 15.55
C GLY A 151 -7.08 -16.35 16.11
N TYR A 152 -7.60 -15.42 15.31
CA TYR A 152 -7.77 -13.99 15.68
C TYR A 152 -9.22 -13.56 15.85
N THR A 153 -10.13 -14.49 16.14
CA THR A 153 -11.56 -14.21 16.36
C THR A 153 -11.81 -13.24 17.52
N TYR A 154 -10.88 -13.17 18.48
CA TYR A 154 -10.94 -12.22 19.59
C TYR A 154 -10.78 -10.75 19.16
N ILE A 155 -10.17 -10.47 17.99
CA ILE A 155 -10.06 -9.15 17.38
C ILE A 155 -11.37 -8.81 16.64
N GLY A 156 -11.93 -9.78 15.90
CA GLY A 156 -13.15 -9.60 15.11
C GLY A 156 -13.41 -10.76 14.16
N THR A 157 -14.51 -10.68 13.40
CA THR A 157 -14.80 -11.66 12.33
C THR A 157 -13.72 -11.60 11.25
N LYS A 158 -13.54 -12.67 10.47
CA LYS A 158 -12.57 -12.71 9.36
C LYS A 158 -12.75 -11.51 8.43
N TYR A 159 -13.99 -11.24 8.01
CA TYR A 159 -14.30 -10.12 7.14
C TYR A 159 -13.95 -8.76 7.77
N SER A 160 -14.36 -8.51 9.01
CA SER A 160 -14.08 -7.23 9.67
C SER A 160 -12.59 -7.00 9.87
N ARG A 161 -11.79 -8.03 10.14
CA ARG A 161 -10.34 -7.92 10.27
C ARG A 161 -9.69 -7.55 8.94
N ILE A 162 -9.98 -8.31 7.87
CA ILE A 162 -9.40 -8.04 6.55
C ILE A 162 -9.81 -6.64 6.05
N LEU A 163 -11.08 -6.24 6.23
CA LEU A 163 -11.51 -4.89 5.90
C LEU A 163 -10.76 -3.81 6.69
N ASN A 164 -10.58 -4.01 8.00
CA ASN A 164 -9.83 -3.08 8.86
C ASN A 164 -8.34 -3.01 8.49
N TYR A 165 -7.73 -4.11 8.01
CA TYR A 165 -6.34 -4.10 7.55
C TYR A 165 -6.14 -3.21 6.31
N HIS A 166 -7.15 -3.02 5.47
CA HIS A 166 -7.10 -2.06 4.37
C HIS A 166 -7.06 -0.59 4.85
N SER A 167 -7.57 -0.33 6.05
CA SER A 167 -7.49 0.98 6.71
C SER A 167 -6.28 1.12 7.64
N ALA A 168 -5.51 0.05 7.85
CA ALA A 168 -4.42 0.06 8.85
C ALA A 168 -3.31 1.04 8.49
N HIS A 169 -2.99 1.19 7.20
CA HIS A 169 -2.07 2.21 6.70
C HIS A 169 -2.52 3.61 7.14
N ASP A 170 -3.78 3.93 6.89
CA ASP A 170 -4.35 5.25 7.13
C ASP A 170 -4.49 5.54 8.64
N ILE A 171 -4.89 4.53 9.43
CA ILE A 171 -4.97 4.62 10.89
C ILE A 171 -3.57 4.80 11.48
N GLY A 172 -2.60 4.01 11.04
CA GLY A 172 -1.21 4.14 11.47
C GLY A 172 -0.64 5.52 11.15
N HIS A 173 -0.92 6.01 9.95
CA HIS A 173 -0.58 7.34 9.50
C HIS A 173 -1.20 8.45 10.38
N ALA A 174 -2.49 8.32 10.73
CA ALA A 174 -3.19 9.29 11.56
C ALA A 174 -2.71 9.32 13.03
N LEU A 175 -2.30 8.18 13.58
CA LEU A 175 -1.99 8.05 15.02
C LEU A 175 -0.50 8.22 15.36
N GLN A 176 0.42 8.08 14.44
CA GLN A 176 1.85 7.97 14.74
C GLN A 176 2.73 9.10 14.18
N ASN A 177 2.22 10.31 14.00
CA ASN A 177 3.02 11.45 13.54
C ASN A 177 3.98 11.11 12.37
N MET A 178 3.59 10.16 11.51
CA MET A 178 4.30 9.75 10.28
C MET A 178 5.74 9.18 10.44
N MET A 179 6.19 8.83 11.62
CA MET A 179 7.54 8.27 11.82
C MET A 179 7.77 6.91 11.14
N LEU A 180 6.71 6.23 10.69
CA LEU A 180 6.77 4.92 10.04
C LEU A 180 6.66 4.98 8.51
N VAL A 181 6.53 6.17 7.93
CA VAL A 181 6.26 6.33 6.49
C VAL A 181 7.20 7.36 5.89
N GLY A 182 8.05 6.92 4.98
CA GLY A 182 9.07 7.77 4.38
C GLY A 182 9.15 7.67 2.86
N CYS A 183 8.01 7.57 2.17
CA CYS A 183 7.95 7.32 0.73
C CYS A 183 8.68 8.37 -0.12
N THR A 184 9.29 7.92 -1.21
CA THR A 184 9.90 8.77 -2.23
C THR A 184 9.48 8.27 -3.59
N SER A 185 8.90 9.13 -4.43
CA SER A 185 8.58 8.84 -5.82
C SER A 185 8.94 10.02 -6.72
N PHE A 186 9.23 9.72 -7.97
CA PHE A 186 9.57 10.71 -8.98
C PHE A 186 9.33 10.17 -10.38
N GLY A 187 9.19 11.07 -11.34
CA GLY A 187 9.05 10.74 -12.74
C GLY A 187 9.82 11.70 -13.63
N THR A 188 10.30 11.21 -14.76
CA THR A 188 10.96 11.98 -15.83
C THR A 188 10.42 11.55 -17.17
N TRP A 189 10.34 12.48 -18.12
CA TRP A 189 9.90 12.23 -19.50
C TRP A 189 10.45 13.30 -20.44
N GLY A 190 10.22 13.19 -21.74
CA GLY A 190 10.67 14.16 -22.71
C GLY A 190 12.18 14.44 -22.59
N SER A 191 12.59 15.70 -22.54
CA SER A 191 14.00 16.09 -22.47
C SER A 191 14.71 15.66 -21.17
N ALA A 192 13.98 15.29 -20.12
CA ALA A 192 14.57 14.79 -18.88
C ALA A 192 14.83 13.26 -18.89
N SER A 193 14.41 12.55 -19.94
CA SER A 193 14.68 11.12 -20.15
C SER A 193 15.53 10.91 -21.41
N GLN A 194 16.37 9.87 -21.41
CA GLN A 194 17.36 9.65 -22.48
C GLN A 194 16.72 9.44 -23.86
N ASP A 195 15.59 8.75 -23.94
CA ASP A 195 14.85 8.42 -25.15
C ASP A 195 13.45 9.08 -25.20
N SER A 196 13.25 10.11 -24.39
CA SER A 196 11.98 10.82 -24.19
C SER A 196 10.84 9.99 -23.61
N THR A 197 11.04 8.71 -23.32
CA THR A 197 10.02 7.88 -22.66
C THR A 197 9.88 8.24 -21.19
N MET A 198 8.69 8.00 -20.63
CA MET A 198 8.45 8.23 -19.22
C MET A 198 9.07 7.11 -18.39
N VAL A 199 9.83 7.51 -17.35
CA VAL A 199 10.32 6.60 -16.32
C VAL A 199 9.87 7.11 -14.96
N ILE A 200 9.16 6.29 -14.19
CA ILE A 200 8.69 6.62 -12.84
C ILE A 200 9.31 5.65 -11.85
N GLY A 201 9.97 6.18 -10.83
CA GLY A 201 10.59 5.41 -9.75
C GLY A 201 9.94 5.67 -8.40
N ARG A 202 9.86 4.64 -7.54
CA ARG A 202 9.29 4.77 -6.22
C ARG A 202 9.89 3.79 -5.19
N ASN A 203 10.17 4.30 -3.97
CA ASN A 203 10.38 3.52 -2.75
C ASN A 203 9.12 3.60 -1.87
N PHE A 204 8.54 2.45 -1.52
CA PHE A 204 7.47 2.36 -0.53
C PHE A 204 8.09 2.07 0.84
N ASP A 205 8.49 3.12 1.52
CA ASP A 205 9.06 3.06 2.86
C ASP A 205 7.91 3.08 3.88
N PHE A 206 7.45 1.89 4.24
CA PHE A 206 6.42 1.67 5.24
C PHE A 206 6.87 0.55 6.16
N TRP A 207 7.24 0.92 7.38
CA TRP A 207 7.75 -0.04 8.33
C TRP A 207 6.66 -0.54 9.30
N VAL A 208 6.33 -1.80 9.17
CA VAL A 208 5.43 -2.55 10.09
C VAL A 208 6.14 -3.81 10.58
N GLY A 209 7.41 -3.67 10.93
CA GLY A 209 8.31 -4.78 11.27
C GLY A 209 8.99 -5.40 10.03
N ASP A 210 10.14 -6.01 10.24
CA ASP A 210 11.02 -6.51 9.17
C ASP A 210 10.41 -7.64 8.35
N ASN A 211 9.48 -8.37 8.95
CA ASN A 211 8.81 -9.48 8.29
C ASN A 211 7.80 -9.02 7.22
N PHE A 212 7.30 -7.79 7.32
CA PHE A 212 6.31 -7.25 6.39
C PHE A 212 6.82 -7.23 4.93
N ALA A 213 8.08 -6.84 4.73
CA ALA A 213 8.68 -6.73 3.41
C ALA A 213 9.11 -8.06 2.77
N LYS A 214 9.11 -9.18 3.52
CA LYS A 214 9.72 -10.45 3.07
C LYS A 214 8.91 -11.21 2.03
N ASN A 215 7.57 -11.11 2.07
CA ASN A 215 6.66 -11.93 1.26
C ASN A 215 5.82 -11.07 0.32
N LYS A 216 6.46 -10.12 -0.37
CA LYS A 216 5.77 -9.28 -1.36
C LYS A 216 5.30 -10.11 -2.55
N ILE A 217 4.13 -9.75 -3.07
CA ILE A 217 3.48 -10.39 -4.21
C ILE A 217 3.45 -9.38 -5.36
N VAL A 218 3.96 -9.77 -6.52
CA VAL A 218 3.69 -9.08 -7.78
C VAL A 218 2.39 -9.67 -8.31
N GLU A 219 1.33 -8.88 -8.22
CA GLU A 219 -0.02 -9.30 -8.57
C GLU A 219 -0.43 -8.74 -9.92
N PHE A 220 -0.99 -9.59 -10.77
CA PHE A 220 -1.57 -9.25 -12.06
C PHE A 220 -3.06 -9.55 -12.01
N VAL A 221 -3.88 -8.52 -12.14
CA VAL A 221 -5.33 -8.61 -11.96
C VAL A 221 -6.05 -8.35 -13.28
N ASN A 222 -6.98 -9.22 -13.63
CA ASN A 222 -7.90 -9.06 -14.74
C ASN A 222 -9.35 -9.04 -14.20
N PRO A 223 -9.83 -7.89 -13.72
CA PRO A 223 -11.16 -7.79 -13.14
C PRO A 223 -12.24 -7.90 -14.24
N SER A 224 -13.44 -8.33 -13.86
CA SER A 224 -14.59 -8.39 -14.78
C SER A 224 -15.05 -7.01 -15.26
N ALA A 225 -14.62 -5.92 -14.59
CA ALA A 225 -14.88 -4.54 -14.97
C ALA A 225 -13.62 -3.68 -14.77
N GLY A 226 -13.37 -2.74 -15.68
CA GLY A 226 -12.19 -1.90 -15.69
C GLY A 226 -11.02 -2.51 -16.46
N TYR A 227 -9.83 -1.96 -16.27
CA TYR A 227 -8.61 -2.35 -16.97
C TYR A 227 -7.85 -3.42 -16.20
N LYS A 228 -7.12 -4.28 -16.92
CA LYS A 228 -6.10 -5.14 -16.32
C LYS A 228 -5.01 -4.26 -15.73
N PHE A 229 -4.50 -4.65 -14.57
CA PHE A 229 -3.42 -3.92 -13.92
C PHE A 229 -2.48 -4.88 -13.18
N MET A 230 -1.29 -4.37 -12.88
CA MET A 230 -0.38 -4.98 -11.94
C MET A 230 -0.23 -4.11 -10.70
N SER A 231 0.03 -4.74 -9.57
CA SER A 231 0.44 -4.06 -8.33
C SER A 231 1.47 -4.88 -7.55
N VAL A 232 2.20 -4.21 -6.65
CA VAL A 232 2.98 -4.91 -5.63
C VAL A 232 2.20 -4.87 -4.33
N THR A 233 1.87 -6.05 -3.82
CA THR A 233 0.98 -6.25 -2.68
C THR A 233 1.52 -7.27 -1.68
N TRP A 234 0.71 -7.66 -0.71
CA TRP A 234 0.97 -8.69 0.29
C TRP A 234 -0.28 -9.52 0.58
N GLY A 235 -0.12 -10.64 1.29
CA GLY A 235 -1.24 -11.54 1.55
C GLY A 235 -2.44 -10.87 2.21
N GLY A 236 -3.63 -11.04 1.61
CA GLY A 236 -4.88 -10.51 2.12
C GLY A 236 -5.21 -9.07 1.78
N PHE A 237 -4.36 -8.37 1.03
CA PHE A 237 -4.55 -6.97 0.68
C PHE A 237 -4.86 -6.80 -0.80
N ILE A 238 -5.99 -6.17 -1.12
CA ILE A 238 -6.45 -5.89 -2.49
C ILE A 238 -6.27 -4.42 -2.92
N GLY A 239 -5.90 -3.55 -1.97
CA GLY A 239 -5.59 -2.16 -2.26
C GLY A 239 -4.33 -2.00 -3.11
N VAL A 240 -4.14 -0.83 -3.68
CA VAL A 240 -2.93 -0.51 -4.46
C VAL A 240 -2.13 0.58 -3.76
N VAL A 241 -0.84 0.34 -3.63
CA VAL A 241 0.13 1.34 -3.14
C VAL A 241 1.12 1.74 -4.22
N SER A 242 1.32 0.85 -5.22
CA SER A 242 2.10 1.05 -6.45
C SER A 242 1.53 0.15 -7.53
N GLY A 243 1.08 0.69 -8.64
CA GLY A 243 0.50 -0.11 -9.72
C GLY A 243 0.52 0.58 -11.08
N MET A 244 0.33 -0.22 -12.13
CA MET A 244 0.20 0.23 -13.53
C MET A 244 -0.83 -0.62 -14.24
N ASN A 245 -1.70 0.01 -15.04
CA ASN A 245 -2.69 -0.70 -15.85
C ASN A 245 -2.25 -0.89 -17.32
N GLU A 246 -3.03 -1.66 -18.07
CA GLU A 246 -2.80 -1.96 -19.49
C GLU A 246 -2.88 -0.73 -20.42
N LYS A 247 -3.30 0.44 -19.93
CA LYS A 247 -3.29 1.71 -20.66
C LYS A 247 -2.03 2.53 -20.38
N GLY A 248 -1.12 2.02 -19.55
CA GLY A 248 0.07 2.75 -19.12
C GLY A 248 -0.24 3.89 -18.17
N LEU A 249 -1.31 3.79 -17.39
CA LEU A 249 -1.54 4.67 -16.25
C LEU A 249 -0.89 4.06 -15.02
N THR A 250 -0.02 4.82 -14.36
CA THR A 250 0.62 4.43 -13.10
C THR A 250 0.04 5.21 -11.94
N VAL A 251 0.03 4.61 -10.76
CA VAL A 251 -0.29 5.30 -9.50
C VAL A 251 0.66 4.83 -8.41
N THR A 252 1.19 5.78 -7.63
CA THR A 252 1.91 5.53 -6.38
C THR A 252 1.36 6.45 -5.30
N ILE A 253 1.32 5.99 -4.05
CA ILE A 253 0.84 6.78 -2.92
C ILE A 253 2.00 7.24 -2.04
N ASN A 254 1.96 8.48 -1.58
CA ASN A 254 2.92 9.06 -0.64
C ASN A 254 2.15 9.79 0.46
N ALA A 255 2.26 9.32 1.69
CA ALA A 255 1.57 9.91 2.82
C ALA A 255 1.93 11.40 3.02
N ALA A 256 0.92 12.23 3.28
CA ALA A 256 1.07 13.63 3.62
C ALA A 256 0.44 13.90 4.99
N LYS A 257 1.01 14.82 5.79
CA LYS A 257 0.52 15.06 7.15
C LYS A 257 -0.94 15.49 7.16
N SER A 258 -1.71 14.89 8.05
CA SER A 258 -3.14 15.10 8.20
C SER A 258 -3.49 15.54 9.61
N SER A 259 -4.60 16.25 9.78
CA SER A 259 -5.25 16.35 11.07
C SER A 259 -5.78 14.99 11.52
N ILE A 260 -5.94 14.77 12.82
CA ILE A 260 -6.54 13.54 13.33
C ILE A 260 -7.98 13.44 12.82
N PRO A 261 -8.34 12.38 12.08
CA PRO A 261 -9.69 12.27 11.53
C PRO A 261 -10.73 11.96 12.60
N ALA A 262 -11.93 12.49 12.43
CA ALA A 262 -13.06 12.21 13.32
C ALA A 262 -13.71 10.83 13.10
N GLY A 263 -13.36 10.12 12.05
CA GLY A 263 -13.86 8.80 11.70
C GLY A 263 -13.29 8.31 10.38
N SER A 264 -13.57 7.04 10.04
CA SER A 264 -13.09 6.43 8.79
C SER A 264 -13.84 6.94 7.56
N ALA A 265 -13.15 6.91 6.43
CA ALA A 265 -13.70 7.15 5.10
C ALA A 265 -13.10 6.12 4.13
N THR A 266 -13.00 6.40 2.82
CA THR A 266 -12.39 5.46 1.87
C THR A 266 -10.89 5.32 2.16
N PRO A 267 -10.37 4.10 2.37
CA PRO A 267 -8.93 3.86 2.49
C PRO A 267 -8.17 4.37 1.26
N VAL A 268 -7.05 5.04 1.46
CA VAL A 268 -6.25 5.63 0.36
C VAL A 268 -5.83 4.59 -0.66
N SER A 269 -5.52 3.38 -0.21
CA SER A 269 -5.13 2.26 -1.08
C SER A 269 -6.28 1.78 -1.99
N LEU A 270 -7.52 1.91 -1.56
CA LEU A 270 -8.69 1.59 -2.38
C LEU A 270 -9.02 2.72 -3.37
N VAL A 271 -8.70 3.98 -3.05
CA VAL A 271 -8.75 5.08 -4.02
C VAL A 271 -7.70 4.86 -5.11
N ALA A 272 -6.46 4.52 -4.75
CA ALA A 272 -5.41 4.18 -5.71
C ALA A 272 -5.79 2.95 -6.57
N ARG A 273 -6.46 1.94 -5.97
CA ARG A 273 -7.00 0.78 -6.69
C ARG A 273 -8.03 1.21 -7.72
N GLU A 274 -8.97 2.06 -7.37
CA GLU A 274 -9.99 2.56 -8.30
C GLU A 274 -9.36 3.37 -9.44
N ILE A 275 -8.34 4.17 -9.15
CA ILE A 275 -7.58 4.92 -10.17
C ILE A 275 -6.93 3.95 -11.16
N VAL A 276 -6.15 2.96 -10.70
CA VAL A 276 -5.46 2.05 -11.61
C VAL A 276 -6.41 1.13 -12.37
N GLN A 277 -7.54 0.77 -11.77
CA GLN A 277 -8.53 -0.11 -12.39
C GLN A 277 -9.41 0.60 -13.43
N TYR A 278 -9.73 1.88 -13.26
CA TYR A 278 -10.76 2.56 -14.05
C TYR A 278 -10.29 3.79 -14.82
N ALA A 279 -9.11 4.36 -14.50
CA ALA A 279 -8.60 5.51 -15.24
C ALA A 279 -7.63 5.08 -16.35
N LYS A 280 -7.73 5.71 -17.52
CA LYS A 280 -6.75 5.55 -18.61
C LYS A 280 -5.85 6.78 -18.79
N ASN A 281 -6.20 7.91 -18.16
CA ASN A 281 -5.48 9.18 -18.28
C ASN A 281 -5.59 9.99 -16.99
N ILE A 282 -4.83 11.06 -16.90
CA ILE A 282 -4.75 11.94 -15.71
C ILE A 282 -6.14 12.52 -15.37
N LYS A 283 -6.91 12.96 -16.36
CA LYS A 283 -8.25 13.55 -16.15
C LYS A 283 -9.18 12.58 -15.44
N GLU A 284 -9.20 11.31 -15.86
CA GLU A 284 -10.03 10.28 -15.25
C GLU A 284 -9.55 9.92 -13.84
N ALA A 285 -8.22 9.89 -13.61
CA ALA A 285 -7.64 9.68 -12.28
C ALA A 285 -8.05 10.78 -11.30
N ILE A 286 -7.99 12.06 -11.72
CA ILE A 286 -8.44 13.21 -10.92
C ILE A 286 -9.92 13.08 -10.57
N ALA A 287 -10.78 12.73 -11.55
CA ALA A 287 -12.21 12.60 -11.32
C ALA A 287 -12.54 11.50 -10.29
N ILE A 288 -11.81 10.38 -10.31
CA ILE A 288 -11.95 9.31 -9.32
C ILE A 288 -11.51 9.81 -7.93
N ALA A 289 -10.33 10.41 -7.83
CA ALA A 289 -9.82 10.94 -6.56
C ALA A 289 -10.77 12.01 -5.98
N GLN A 290 -11.34 12.88 -6.80
CA GLN A 290 -12.28 13.92 -6.39
C GLN A 290 -13.59 13.34 -5.85
N LYS A 291 -14.09 12.26 -6.43
CA LYS A 291 -15.33 11.60 -6.05
C LYS A 291 -15.25 10.95 -4.66
N ARG A 292 -14.06 10.50 -4.22
CA ARG A 292 -13.90 9.73 -2.99
C ARG A 292 -13.56 10.62 -1.81
N LYS A 293 -14.28 10.41 -0.70
CA LYS A 293 -13.94 11.00 0.59
C LYS A 293 -12.84 10.14 1.24
N MET A 294 -11.71 10.74 1.61
CA MET A 294 -10.64 10.07 2.34
C MET A 294 -10.60 10.53 3.78
N PHE A 295 -10.01 9.76 4.67
CA PHE A 295 -9.91 10.18 6.06
C PHE A 295 -8.51 10.65 6.48
N VAL A 296 -7.50 10.48 5.64
CA VAL A 296 -6.13 11.04 5.81
C VAL A 296 -5.69 11.75 4.55
N SER A 297 -4.68 12.60 4.68
CA SER A 297 -4.06 13.31 3.56
C SER A 297 -3.08 12.41 2.83
N GLU A 298 -3.10 12.45 1.50
CA GLU A 298 -2.25 11.60 0.64
C GLU A 298 -1.90 12.33 -0.66
N SER A 299 -0.74 12.01 -1.20
CA SER A 299 -0.29 12.39 -2.54
C SER A 299 -0.32 11.18 -3.45
N PHE A 300 -1.04 11.25 -4.57
CA PHE A 300 -1.01 10.24 -5.63
C PHE A 300 -0.15 10.76 -6.78
N LEU A 301 1.05 10.21 -6.98
CA LEU A 301 1.80 10.48 -8.20
C LEU A 301 1.22 9.59 -9.29
N VAL A 302 0.63 10.23 -10.29
CA VAL A 302 -0.02 9.58 -11.43
C VAL A 302 0.75 9.92 -12.70
N GLY A 303 1.26 8.89 -13.36
CA GLY A 303 1.86 8.99 -14.68
C GLY A 303 0.94 8.39 -15.73
N SER A 304 0.90 8.97 -16.92
CA SER A 304 0.04 8.52 -18.01
C SER A 304 0.79 8.45 -19.33
N ALA A 305 0.87 7.27 -19.92
CA ALA A 305 1.42 7.08 -21.26
C ALA A 305 0.63 7.85 -22.33
N ILE A 306 -0.70 7.94 -22.16
CA ILE A 306 -1.58 8.64 -23.10
C ILE A 306 -1.33 10.15 -23.05
N ASP A 307 -1.19 10.73 -21.86
CA ASP A 307 -0.95 12.17 -21.70
C ASP A 307 0.55 12.54 -21.87
N ASN A 308 1.43 11.53 -21.92
CA ASN A 308 2.89 11.68 -21.89
C ASN A 308 3.37 12.66 -20.80
N LYS A 309 2.79 12.53 -19.61
CA LYS A 309 2.95 13.44 -18.49
C LYS A 309 2.67 12.75 -17.16
N ALA A 310 3.21 13.30 -16.09
CA ALA A 310 2.83 12.92 -14.73
C ALA A 310 2.42 14.15 -13.91
N VAL A 311 1.53 13.94 -12.93
CA VAL A 311 1.10 14.93 -11.96
C VAL A 311 1.06 14.31 -10.57
N VAL A 312 1.05 15.15 -9.52
CA VAL A 312 0.69 14.72 -8.18
C VAL A 312 -0.72 15.21 -7.85
N ILE A 313 -1.62 14.28 -7.60
CA ILE A 313 -2.94 14.59 -7.04
C ILE A 313 -2.77 14.65 -5.53
N GLU A 314 -2.80 15.84 -4.97
CA GLU A 314 -2.73 16.10 -3.54
C GLU A 314 -4.12 16.15 -2.96
N LYS A 315 -4.41 15.28 -2.01
CA LYS A 315 -5.77 15.16 -1.48
C LYS A 315 -5.76 15.11 0.04
N THR A 316 -6.58 15.98 0.63
CA THR A 316 -6.95 15.97 2.05
C THR A 316 -8.33 15.32 2.22
N PRO A 317 -8.82 15.07 3.45
CA PRO A 317 -10.20 14.65 3.66
C PRO A 317 -11.25 15.55 2.99
N ASP A 318 -11.00 16.85 2.94
CA ASP A 318 -11.99 17.86 2.56
C ASP A 318 -11.76 18.49 1.18
N SER A 319 -10.54 18.40 0.64
CA SER A 319 -10.20 19.09 -0.62
C SER A 319 -9.15 18.34 -1.43
N LEU A 320 -8.98 18.77 -2.68
CA LEU A 320 -8.03 18.19 -3.64
C LEU A 320 -7.37 19.34 -4.41
N SER A 321 -6.08 19.21 -4.63
CA SER A 321 -5.29 20.09 -5.52
C SER A 321 -4.38 19.25 -6.42
N ILE A 322 -3.96 19.85 -7.53
CA ILE A 322 -3.08 19.18 -8.49
C ILE A 322 -1.75 19.92 -8.52
N TYR A 323 -0.68 19.20 -8.20
CA TYR A 323 0.66 19.71 -8.42
C TYR A 323 1.17 19.26 -9.79
N ASP A 324 1.45 20.23 -10.63
CA ASP A 324 2.03 20.10 -11.96
C ASP A 324 3.14 21.12 -12.11
N PRO A 325 4.40 20.72 -12.10
CA PRO A 325 5.52 21.66 -12.17
C PRO A 325 5.72 22.29 -13.57
N ASN A 326 4.94 21.89 -14.58
CA ASN A 326 5.12 22.28 -15.99
C ASN A 326 6.56 22.04 -16.50
N LYS A 327 7.17 20.96 -16.07
CA LYS A 327 8.51 20.49 -16.44
C LYS A 327 8.41 19.03 -16.88
N ASN A 328 9.48 18.52 -17.48
CA ASN A 328 9.58 17.10 -17.85
C ASN A 328 10.06 16.20 -16.68
N GLU A 329 9.92 16.67 -15.47
CA GLU A 329 10.23 15.95 -14.24
C GLU A 329 9.22 16.29 -13.13
N ILE A 330 8.96 15.35 -12.25
CA ILE A 330 8.12 15.53 -11.08
C ILE A 330 8.68 14.71 -9.92
N LEU A 331 8.68 15.30 -8.74
CA LEU A 331 9.14 14.69 -7.51
C LEU A 331 8.03 14.72 -6.47
N CYS A 332 7.93 13.67 -5.68
CA CYS A 332 6.97 13.55 -4.60
C CYS A 332 7.61 12.84 -3.40
N THR A 333 7.66 13.52 -2.26
CA THR A 333 8.02 12.93 -0.97
C THR A 333 6.80 12.91 -0.05
N ASN A 334 6.90 13.38 1.20
CA ASN A 334 5.81 13.31 2.15
C ASN A 334 5.27 14.70 2.55
N HIS A 335 5.31 15.68 1.65
CA HIS A 335 4.71 17.00 1.83
C HIS A 335 4.02 17.46 0.56
N PHE A 336 3.00 18.28 0.70
CA PHE A 336 2.29 18.88 -0.40
C PHE A 336 3.08 20.02 -1.04
N GLN A 337 2.95 20.18 -2.37
CA GLN A 337 3.71 21.10 -3.18
C GLN A 337 2.82 22.12 -3.92
N SER A 338 1.49 21.85 -4.02
CA SER A 338 0.55 22.77 -4.66
C SER A 338 0.39 24.05 -3.85
N ASN A 339 0.11 25.16 -4.53
CA ASN A 339 -0.10 26.46 -3.90
C ASN A 339 -1.24 26.41 -2.89
N ASP A 340 -2.30 25.65 -3.15
CA ASP A 340 -3.47 25.53 -2.29
C ASP A 340 -3.13 24.94 -0.91
N PHE A 341 -2.17 24.01 -0.86
CA PHE A 341 -1.80 23.30 0.37
C PHE A 341 -0.44 23.70 0.95
N TRP A 342 0.36 24.49 0.22
CA TRP A 342 1.71 24.85 0.64
C TRP A 342 1.77 25.44 2.04
N ASN A 343 0.84 26.36 2.37
CA ASN A 343 0.78 27.06 3.64
C ASN A 343 -0.23 26.46 4.65
N SER A 344 -0.81 25.29 4.37
CA SER A 344 -1.65 24.62 5.35
C SER A 344 -0.83 24.22 6.58
N GLU A 345 -1.40 24.35 7.78
CA GLU A 345 -0.70 24.09 9.04
C GLU A 345 -0.06 22.70 9.10
N PRO A 346 -0.76 21.59 8.76
CA PRO A 346 -0.13 20.27 8.75
C PRO A 346 1.04 20.17 7.77
N ASN A 347 0.95 20.80 6.60
CA ASN A 347 2.01 20.77 5.61
C ASN A 347 3.23 21.60 5.99
N VAL A 348 3.02 22.75 6.62
CA VAL A 348 4.11 23.57 7.17
C VAL A 348 4.88 22.81 8.23
N ASP A 349 4.15 22.18 9.16
CA ASP A 349 4.77 21.34 10.19
C ASP A 349 5.53 20.13 9.59
N GLN A 350 4.96 19.47 8.59
CA GLN A 350 5.61 18.38 7.88
C GLN A 350 6.92 18.81 7.20
N ARG A 351 6.91 19.96 6.54
CA ARG A 351 8.11 20.49 5.86
C ARG A 351 9.21 20.91 6.84
N GLN A 352 8.85 21.40 8.02
CA GLN A 352 9.80 21.89 9.01
C GLN A 352 10.34 20.77 9.91
N ASN A 353 9.51 19.79 10.26
CA ASN A 353 9.78 18.84 11.33
C ASN A 353 9.96 17.38 10.84
N SER A 354 10.08 17.16 9.51
CA SER A 354 10.36 15.83 8.96
C SER A 354 11.51 15.82 7.96
N ALA A 355 11.99 14.63 7.61
CA ALA A 355 13.01 14.45 6.59
C ALA A 355 12.50 14.65 5.13
N SER A 356 11.21 14.98 4.94
CA SER A 356 10.58 15.04 3.62
C SER A 356 11.25 16.02 2.67
N VAL A 357 11.48 17.26 3.12
CA VAL A 357 12.14 18.32 2.31
C VAL A 357 13.61 17.97 2.03
N TYR A 358 14.30 17.40 3.00
CA TYR A 358 15.69 16.97 2.80
C TYR A 358 15.80 15.90 1.71
N ARG A 359 14.92 14.88 1.72
CA ARG A 359 14.88 13.85 0.66
C ARG A 359 14.51 14.45 -0.69
N TYR A 360 13.59 15.41 -0.72
CA TYR A 360 13.23 16.12 -1.95
C TYR A 360 14.45 16.84 -2.55
N GLN A 361 15.22 17.58 -1.73
CA GLN A 361 16.45 18.26 -2.16
C GLN A 361 17.51 17.28 -2.64
N ARG A 362 17.72 16.14 -1.93
CA ARG A 362 18.64 15.10 -2.35
C ARG A 362 18.25 14.51 -3.69
N LEU A 363 16.96 14.20 -3.88
CA LEU A 363 16.42 13.67 -5.13
C LEU A 363 16.62 14.65 -6.29
N THR A 364 16.36 15.94 -6.08
CA THR A 364 16.63 17.02 -7.05
C THR A 364 18.11 17.04 -7.46
N GLN A 365 19.01 16.98 -6.48
CA GLN A 365 20.45 16.94 -6.73
C GLN A 365 20.84 15.71 -7.59
N LEU A 366 20.34 14.53 -7.27
CA LEU A 366 20.64 13.29 -7.99
C LEU A 366 20.16 13.35 -9.44
N LEU A 367 18.95 13.85 -9.69
CA LEU A 367 18.43 14.01 -11.05
C LEU A 367 19.26 14.99 -11.87
N GLN A 368 19.64 16.14 -11.29
CA GLN A 368 20.49 17.13 -11.95
C GLN A 368 21.89 16.58 -12.29
N GLN A 369 22.49 15.82 -11.38
CA GLN A 369 23.83 15.24 -11.58
C GLN A 369 23.85 14.11 -12.64
N ASN A 370 22.74 13.36 -12.76
CA ASN A 370 22.69 12.19 -13.63
C ASN A 370 22.43 12.52 -15.11
N GLY A 371 22.03 13.79 -15.45
CA GLY A 371 21.59 14.15 -16.79
C GLY A 371 20.32 13.35 -17.20
N PRO A 372 20.01 13.20 -18.49
CA PRO A 372 18.81 12.50 -18.93
C PRO A 372 18.67 11.11 -18.29
N ASN A 373 17.51 10.87 -17.71
CA ASN A 373 17.25 9.71 -16.85
C ASN A 373 17.00 8.42 -17.67
N THR A 374 17.24 7.28 -17.05
CA THR A 374 16.97 5.93 -17.57
C THR A 374 16.45 5.05 -16.45
N VAL A 375 15.93 3.86 -16.77
CA VAL A 375 15.54 2.84 -15.78
C VAL A 375 16.71 2.52 -14.83
N GLN A 376 17.93 2.30 -15.36
CA GLN A 376 19.11 2.01 -14.55
C GLN A 376 19.48 3.17 -13.60
N LYS A 377 19.44 4.41 -14.08
CA LYS A 377 19.69 5.60 -13.24
C LYS A 377 18.62 5.77 -12.18
N THR A 378 17.36 5.51 -12.52
CA THR A 378 16.24 5.49 -11.58
C THR A 378 16.48 4.49 -10.45
N VAL A 379 16.87 3.25 -10.76
CA VAL A 379 17.22 2.25 -9.76
C VAL A 379 18.38 2.72 -8.87
N ASN A 380 19.41 3.32 -9.46
CA ASN A 380 20.55 3.86 -8.70
C ASN A 380 20.11 4.98 -7.72
N ILE A 381 19.20 5.86 -8.16
CA ILE A 381 18.60 6.91 -7.29
C ILE A 381 17.81 6.27 -6.16
N LEU A 382 16.97 5.25 -6.45
CA LEU A 382 16.18 4.56 -5.43
C LEU A 382 17.04 3.84 -4.39
N ARG A 383 18.29 3.47 -4.75
CA ARG A 383 19.27 2.85 -3.86
C ARG A 383 20.14 3.83 -3.08
N ASP A 384 20.03 5.15 -3.33
CA ASP A 384 20.91 6.15 -2.74
C ASP A 384 20.66 6.30 -1.23
N TYR A 385 21.67 5.93 -0.44
CA TYR A 385 21.66 6.02 1.02
C TYR A 385 22.56 7.16 1.57
N LYS A 386 23.05 8.02 0.68
CA LYS A 386 23.83 9.20 1.05
C LYS A 386 22.95 10.43 1.28
N GLY A 387 23.48 11.39 1.99
CA GLY A 387 22.87 12.70 2.15
C GLY A 387 23.21 13.68 1.02
N ILE A 388 22.71 14.91 1.15
CA ILE A 388 23.01 16.03 0.24
C ILE A 388 24.53 16.16 0.12
N ASN A 389 25.04 16.42 -1.08
CA ASN A 389 26.45 16.49 -1.42
C ASN A 389 27.23 15.19 -1.11
N ASN A 390 26.57 14.05 -1.18
CA ASN A 390 27.11 12.73 -0.85
C ASN A 390 27.58 12.58 0.59
N ALA A 391 27.08 13.39 1.52
CA ALA A 391 27.39 13.31 2.92
C ALA A 391 27.10 11.91 3.48
N ASP A 392 27.97 11.42 4.34
CA ASP A 392 27.69 10.20 5.10
C ASP A 392 26.76 10.54 6.27
N ILE A 393 25.53 10.06 6.19
CA ILE A 393 24.47 10.29 7.18
C ILE A 393 24.14 9.02 7.98
N GLY A 394 24.89 7.94 7.77
CA GLY A 394 24.62 6.62 8.34
C GLY A 394 23.57 5.82 7.59
N LEU A 395 23.64 4.49 7.71
CA LEU A 395 22.66 3.58 7.13
C LEU A 395 21.33 3.63 7.92
N GLY A 396 20.20 3.45 7.25
CA GLY A 396 18.89 3.50 7.88
C GLY A 396 18.42 4.91 8.25
N ASN A 397 19.08 5.95 7.76
CA ASN A 397 18.71 7.34 8.06
C ASN A 397 17.48 7.76 7.27
N GLU A 398 16.48 8.35 7.95
CA GLU A 398 15.22 8.82 7.36
C GLU A 398 15.39 9.94 6.31
N LYS A 399 16.56 10.62 6.31
CA LYS A 399 16.94 11.64 5.33
C LYS A 399 17.43 11.05 4.01
N ALA A 400 17.77 9.77 3.96
CA ALA A 400 18.18 9.08 2.74
C ALA A 400 16.98 8.76 1.84
N VAL A 401 17.19 8.70 0.51
CA VAL A 401 16.22 8.17 -0.44
C VAL A 401 15.99 6.67 -0.16
N ASN A 402 17.07 5.94 0.11
CA ASN A 402 17.04 4.56 0.59
C ASN A 402 17.19 4.53 2.11
N GLN A 403 16.10 4.31 2.82
CA GLN A 403 16.07 4.22 4.28
C GLN A 403 16.26 2.79 4.81
N PHE A 404 16.43 1.80 3.92
CA PHE A 404 16.51 0.37 4.26
C PHE A 404 15.29 -0.16 5.05
N ILE A 405 14.10 0.40 4.81
CA ILE A 405 12.82 -0.03 5.40
C ILE A 405 11.75 -0.30 4.34
N ALA A 406 12.08 -0.14 3.05
CA ALA A 406 11.11 -0.25 1.98
C ALA A 406 10.49 -1.65 1.91
N HIS A 407 9.14 -1.73 1.89
CA HIS A 407 8.46 -2.95 1.50
C HIS A 407 8.88 -3.34 0.09
N HIS A 408 8.89 -2.38 -0.84
CA HIS A 408 9.40 -2.57 -2.19
C HIS A 408 9.89 -1.26 -2.80
N ALA A 409 10.75 -1.38 -3.80
CA ALA A 409 11.00 -0.34 -4.78
C ALA A 409 10.50 -0.82 -6.15
N ILE A 410 10.03 0.13 -6.97
CA ILE A 410 9.46 -0.17 -8.27
C ILE A 410 9.83 0.92 -9.28
N VAL A 411 10.03 0.52 -10.53
CA VAL A 411 10.21 1.43 -11.66
C VAL A 411 9.22 1.07 -12.75
N PHE A 412 8.56 2.06 -13.32
CA PHE A 412 7.62 1.92 -14.41
C PHE A 412 8.15 2.60 -15.67
N GLU A 413 7.92 1.97 -16.80
CA GLU A 413 8.07 2.52 -18.16
C GLU A 413 6.70 2.43 -18.85
N PRO A 414 5.80 3.42 -18.64
CA PRO A 414 4.39 3.32 -19.00
C PRO A 414 4.12 3.11 -20.48
N GLN A 415 4.87 3.78 -21.39
CA GLN A 415 4.70 3.63 -22.84
C GLN A 415 5.06 2.23 -23.33
N GLN A 416 5.99 1.57 -22.64
CA GLN A 416 6.47 0.22 -22.97
C GLN A 416 5.67 -0.87 -22.25
N LEU A 417 4.84 -0.50 -21.28
CA LEU A 417 4.16 -1.41 -20.35
C LEU A 417 5.15 -2.35 -19.64
N LYS A 418 6.31 -1.83 -19.26
CA LYS A 418 7.34 -2.55 -18.51
C LYS A 418 7.42 -2.06 -17.07
N VAL A 419 7.71 -2.98 -16.15
CA VAL A 419 7.85 -2.69 -14.75
C VAL A 419 8.98 -3.50 -14.14
N TRP A 420 9.78 -2.85 -13.26
CA TRP A 420 10.86 -3.47 -12.51
C TRP A 420 10.53 -3.43 -11.02
N VAL A 421 10.55 -4.59 -10.37
CA VAL A 421 10.25 -4.73 -8.94
C VAL A 421 11.48 -5.22 -8.20
N SER A 422 11.84 -4.56 -7.09
CA SER A 422 12.99 -4.96 -6.27
C SER A 422 12.77 -6.27 -5.53
N THR A 423 13.80 -7.11 -5.53
CA THR A 423 13.89 -8.27 -4.64
C THR A 423 14.56 -7.87 -3.31
N SER A 424 14.53 -8.77 -2.32
CA SER A 424 15.23 -8.58 -1.04
C SER A 424 16.76 -8.57 -1.23
N PRO A 425 17.51 -7.90 -0.35
CA PRO A 425 17.04 -7.08 0.77
C PRO A 425 16.59 -5.68 0.32
N TRP A 426 15.42 -5.25 0.74
CA TRP A 426 14.78 -3.95 0.41
C TRP A 426 14.86 -3.64 -1.09
N GLN A 427 15.46 -2.49 -1.48
CA GLN A 427 15.72 -2.11 -2.88
C GLN A 427 17.17 -2.39 -3.34
N MET A 428 17.98 -3.02 -2.49
CA MET A 428 19.37 -3.37 -2.83
C MET A 428 19.49 -4.69 -3.61
N GLY A 429 18.47 -5.54 -3.55
CA GLY A 429 18.39 -6.75 -4.36
C GLY A 429 18.24 -6.47 -5.84
N GLN A 430 18.11 -7.51 -6.65
CA GLN A 430 17.85 -7.39 -8.08
C GLN A 430 16.52 -6.67 -8.35
N PHE A 431 16.41 -5.89 -9.41
CA PHE A 431 15.15 -5.43 -9.96
C PHE A 431 14.73 -6.33 -11.12
N VAL A 432 13.59 -6.98 -10.97
CA VAL A 432 13.07 -7.98 -11.90
C VAL A 432 12.08 -7.32 -12.84
N CYS A 433 12.30 -7.46 -14.15
CA CYS A 433 11.49 -6.82 -15.19
C CYS A 433 10.33 -7.70 -15.64
N TYR A 434 9.12 -7.15 -15.65
CA TYR A 434 7.94 -7.77 -16.23
C TYR A 434 7.46 -6.94 -17.43
N ASP A 435 7.21 -7.61 -18.56
CA ASP A 435 6.54 -7.04 -19.73
C ASP A 435 5.03 -7.34 -19.62
N LEU A 436 4.25 -6.33 -19.28
CA LEU A 436 2.81 -6.48 -19.08
C LEU A 436 2.07 -6.84 -20.37
N ASN A 437 2.59 -6.48 -21.55
CA ASN A 437 2.02 -6.94 -22.82
C ASN A 437 2.02 -8.47 -22.91
N LYS A 438 3.07 -9.12 -22.40
CA LYS A 438 3.18 -10.58 -22.38
C LYS A 438 2.37 -11.18 -21.22
N VAL A 439 2.52 -10.63 -20.00
CA VAL A 439 1.89 -11.21 -18.80
C VAL A 439 0.37 -11.15 -18.89
N PHE A 440 -0.22 -10.06 -19.35
CA PHE A 440 -1.67 -9.93 -19.48
C PHE A 440 -2.31 -10.82 -20.56
N THR A 441 -1.52 -11.45 -21.40
CA THR A 441 -1.99 -12.46 -22.38
C THR A 441 -1.89 -13.90 -21.86
N LEU A 442 -1.22 -14.13 -20.72
CA LEU A 442 -1.11 -15.45 -20.11
C LEU A 442 -2.47 -15.88 -19.54
N LYS A 443 -2.99 -17.00 -20.07
CA LYS A 443 -4.20 -17.65 -19.57
C LYS A 443 -3.82 -18.99 -18.97
N GLY A 444 -3.78 -19.02 -17.65
CA GLY A 444 -3.35 -20.21 -16.92
C GLY A 444 -1.85 -20.44 -17.00
N MET A 445 -1.36 -21.24 -16.08
CA MET A 445 0.02 -21.72 -16.04
C MET A 445 0.01 -23.19 -15.68
N LYS A 446 0.61 -24.04 -16.51
CA LYS A 446 0.67 -25.49 -16.29
C LYS A 446 2.05 -25.96 -15.83
N ASN A 447 3.08 -25.19 -16.13
CA ASN A 447 4.48 -25.47 -15.78
C ASN A 447 5.05 -24.28 -15.04
N ASN A 448 5.88 -24.53 -14.04
CA ASN A 448 6.54 -23.49 -13.26
C ASN A 448 7.70 -22.87 -14.08
N ARG A 449 7.38 -21.90 -14.95
CA ARG A 449 8.32 -21.18 -15.82
C ARG A 449 8.40 -19.72 -15.43
N GLU A 450 9.55 -19.11 -15.62
CA GLU A 450 9.71 -17.67 -15.38
C GLU A 450 8.92 -16.84 -16.40
N ILE A 451 8.34 -15.74 -15.91
CA ILE A 451 7.54 -14.80 -16.71
C ILE A 451 8.18 -13.42 -16.81
N TYR A 452 9.32 -13.22 -16.16
CA TYR A 452 10.07 -11.98 -16.20
C TYR A 452 11.07 -11.98 -17.38
N GLU A 453 11.47 -10.78 -17.81
CA GLU A 453 12.43 -10.54 -18.89
C GLU A 453 13.86 -10.55 -18.32
N ALA A 454 14.51 -11.71 -18.29
CA ALA A 454 15.81 -11.91 -17.63
C ALA A 454 16.89 -10.95 -18.12
N ASP A 455 16.93 -10.65 -19.43
CA ASP A 455 17.92 -9.77 -20.06
C ASP A 455 17.73 -8.29 -19.69
N LEU A 456 16.55 -7.91 -19.19
CA LEU A 456 16.22 -6.56 -18.74
C LEU A 456 16.34 -6.38 -17.23
N ASN A 457 16.65 -7.46 -16.50
CA ASN A 457 16.82 -7.39 -15.06
C ASN A 457 18.03 -6.52 -14.67
N ILE A 458 17.87 -5.73 -13.62
CA ILE A 458 18.98 -4.93 -13.07
C ILE A 458 19.57 -5.69 -11.89
N LYS A 459 20.86 -5.94 -11.93
CA LYS A 459 21.58 -6.71 -10.90
C LYS A 459 21.45 -6.08 -9.52
N ALA A 460 21.54 -6.91 -8.48
CA ALA A 460 21.65 -6.46 -7.11
C ALA A 460 22.85 -5.50 -6.93
N ASP A 461 22.71 -4.58 -5.99
CA ASP A 461 23.81 -3.66 -5.66
C ASP A 461 24.96 -4.41 -4.98
N SER A 462 26.19 -4.16 -5.40
CA SER A 462 27.37 -4.82 -4.82
C SER A 462 27.60 -4.46 -3.36
N PHE A 463 27.04 -3.37 -2.88
CA PHE A 463 27.12 -2.95 -1.47
C PHE A 463 26.60 -4.02 -0.50
N ILE A 464 25.61 -4.84 -0.89
CA ILE A 464 25.12 -5.95 -0.05
C ILE A 464 26.19 -6.98 0.32
N ASN A 465 27.29 -7.05 -0.45
CA ASN A 465 28.38 -7.97 -0.20
C ASN A 465 29.45 -7.40 0.77
N THR A 466 29.34 -6.12 1.15
CA THR A 466 30.32 -5.48 2.02
C THR A 466 30.14 -5.88 3.49
N PRO A 467 31.25 -5.90 4.28
CA PRO A 467 31.17 -6.13 5.71
C PRO A 467 30.27 -5.11 6.44
N THR A 468 30.23 -3.87 5.93
CA THR A 468 29.41 -2.78 6.51
C THR A 468 27.92 -3.11 6.37
N PHE A 469 27.47 -3.53 5.18
CA PHE A 469 26.08 -3.90 4.97
C PHE A 469 25.69 -5.14 5.79
N LYS A 470 26.53 -6.18 5.78
CA LYS A 470 26.28 -7.41 6.55
C LYS A 470 26.17 -7.17 8.05
N ARG A 471 26.93 -6.23 8.60
CA ARG A 471 26.77 -5.80 10.00
C ARG A 471 25.45 -5.07 10.21
N PHE A 472 25.08 -4.17 9.32
CA PHE A 472 23.81 -3.43 9.40
C PHE A 472 22.60 -4.37 9.35
N GLU A 473 22.63 -5.41 8.51
CA GLU A 473 21.52 -6.37 8.37
C GLU A 473 21.30 -7.25 9.62
N GLN A 474 22.28 -7.32 10.54
CA GLN A 474 22.19 -8.09 11.78
C GLN A 474 21.53 -7.33 12.94
N PHE A 475 21.37 -6.02 12.83
CA PHE A 475 20.74 -5.15 13.83
C PHE A 475 19.31 -4.78 13.42
#